data_950aaeb62b57f1a5c7c97313baf85f4f
#
_entry.id   950aaeb62b57f1a5c7c97313baf85f4f
#
_cell.length_a   1.000
_cell.length_b   1.000
_cell.length_c   1.000
_cell.angle_alpha   90.00
_cell.angle_beta   90.00
_cell.angle_gamma   90.00
#
_symmetry.space_group_name_H-M   'P 1'
#
loop_
_entity.id
_entity.type
_entity.pdbx_description
1 polymer ?
#
loop_
_entity_poly.entity_id
_entity_poly.type
_entity_poly.pdbx_seq_one_letter_code
_entity_poly.pdbx_strand_id
1 'polypeptide(L)'
;GDTLSGVDGEQRVGPQYSLGEGGLTVRNMKWFIIVVALCCIGSGLMMIRSSFGTLFSLESICLMMLGAAAMGGAIKYTLGRNPYGYRGLGDISVFTFFGIVSVLGAYFVAAREIPGWIMILPAAAIGCFSVAVLNVNNIRDMKSDEGLRITTPLRIGERNAKIYQTALIVTGWACLLAYNLLRFQDPWHYAFFITLPLFVLHLAGVWRRTGKDLDPMLPLLVLSTFALALLMGGGYIMYLIEL
;
A
#
# COMPACT_ATOMS: atom_id res chain seq x y z
N GLY A 1 -2.97 -8.94 -15.68
CA GLY A 1 -2.81 -10.28 -15.08
C GLY A 1 -4.19 -10.86 -14.84
N ASP A 2 -5.00 -10.23 -14.02
CA ASP A 2 -6.33 -10.70 -13.59
C ASP A 2 -7.29 -10.90 -14.77
N THR A 3 -7.26 -10.00 -15.76
CA THR A 3 -8.05 -10.15 -17.00
C THR A 3 -7.61 -11.39 -17.81
N LEU A 4 -6.31 -11.69 -17.89
CA LEU A 4 -5.78 -12.84 -18.63
C LEU A 4 -6.01 -14.16 -17.89
N SER A 5 -6.15 -14.13 -16.57
CA SER A 5 -6.42 -15.30 -15.71
C SER A 5 -7.92 -15.56 -15.49
N GLY A 6 -8.79 -14.67 -16.01
CA GLY A 6 -10.24 -14.79 -15.85
C GLY A 6 -10.80 -14.29 -14.51
N VAL A 7 -9.94 -13.76 -13.63
CA VAL A 7 -10.38 -13.17 -12.33
C VAL A 7 -11.24 -11.92 -12.55
N ASP A 8 -10.94 -11.12 -13.59
CA ASP A 8 -11.72 -9.95 -14.00
C ASP A 8 -12.82 -10.32 -15.01
N GLY A 9 -13.56 -11.42 -14.79
CA GLY A 9 -14.67 -11.83 -15.64
C GLY A 9 -15.97 -11.06 -15.38
N GLU A 10 -17.05 -11.44 -16.07
CA GLU A 10 -18.39 -10.81 -15.97
C GLU A 10 -18.99 -10.85 -14.55
N GLN A 11 -18.52 -11.74 -13.69
CA GLN A 11 -18.99 -11.89 -12.30
C GLN A 11 -18.31 -10.94 -11.30
N ARG A 12 -17.41 -10.09 -11.77
CA ARG A 12 -16.69 -9.15 -10.90
C ARG A 12 -17.65 -8.16 -10.24
N VAL A 13 -17.57 -8.01 -8.92
CA VAL A 13 -18.39 -7.09 -8.11
C VAL A 13 -17.85 -5.65 -8.15
N GLY A 14 -16.52 -5.47 -8.27
CA GLY A 14 -15.86 -4.17 -8.33
C GLY A 14 -16.05 -3.42 -9.66
N PRO A 15 -15.45 -2.21 -9.81
CA PRO A 15 -15.54 -1.43 -11.03
C PRO A 15 -15.04 -2.22 -12.24
N GLN A 16 -15.77 -2.09 -13.38
CA GLN A 16 -15.31 -2.68 -14.64
C GLN A 16 -14.10 -1.90 -15.15
N TYR A 17 -13.10 -2.64 -15.66
CA TYR A 17 -11.90 -2.02 -16.22
C TYR A 17 -11.99 -1.89 -17.73
N SER A 18 -11.31 -0.89 -18.29
CA SER A 18 -11.29 -0.56 -19.72
C SER A 18 -10.98 -1.74 -20.65
N LEU A 19 -10.29 -2.78 -20.16
CA LEU A 19 -10.05 -4.02 -20.93
C LEU A 19 -11.32 -4.87 -21.05
N GLY A 20 -12.17 -4.92 -20.02
CA GLY A 20 -13.45 -5.66 -20.03
C GLY A 20 -14.52 -4.99 -20.88
N GLU A 21 -14.53 -3.66 -20.93
CA GLU A 21 -15.46 -2.84 -21.72
C GLU A 21 -15.05 -2.66 -23.19
N GLY A 22 -13.90 -3.22 -23.61
CA GLY A 22 -13.41 -3.12 -24.98
C GLY A 22 -12.79 -1.75 -25.34
N GLY A 23 -12.63 -0.84 -24.38
CA GLY A 23 -12.02 0.48 -24.59
C GLY A 23 -10.51 0.44 -24.86
N LEU A 24 -9.81 -0.58 -24.36
CA LEU A 24 -8.39 -0.78 -24.58
C LEU A 24 -8.09 -2.22 -25.01
N THR A 25 -7.20 -2.39 -25.97
CA THR A 25 -6.71 -3.71 -26.36
C THR A 25 -5.62 -4.21 -25.40
N VAL A 26 -5.47 -5.52 -25.24
CA VAL A 26 -4.40 -6.14 -24.45
C VAL A 26 -3.02 -5.67 -24.93
N ARG A 27 -2.85 -5.43 -26.25
CA ARG A 27 -1.62 -4.92 -26.84
C ARG A 27 -1.30 -3.49 -26.36
N ASN A 28 -2.30 -2.60 -26.38
CA ASN A 28 -2.13 -1.23 -25.91
C ASN A 28 -1.81 -1.17 -24.42
N MET A 29 -2.48 -2.01 -23.61
CA MET A 29 -2.20 -2.11 -22.18
C MET A 29 -0.78 -2.61 -21.90
N LYS A 30 -0.27 -3.61 -22.65
CA LYS A 30 1.12 -4.07 -22.53
C LYS A 30 2.11 -2.96 -22.83
N TRP A 31 1.91 -2.20 -23.92
CA TRP A 31 2.77 -1.07 -24.24
C TRP A 31 2.72 0.03 -23.17
N PHE A 32 1.54 0.35 -22.65
CA PHE A 32 1.39 1.29 -21.56
C PHE A 32 2.17 0.87 -20.31
N ILE A 33 2.06 -0.41 -19.91
CA ILE A 33 2.82 -0.96 -18.77
C ILE A 33 4.32 -0.86 -19.01
N ILE A 34 4.81 -1.17 -20.22
CA ILE A 34 6.24 -1.07 -20.55
C ILE A 34 6.71 0.38 -20.43
N VAL A 35 5.98 1.33 -21.00
CA VAL A 35 6.34 2.76 -20.92
C VAL A 35 6.38 3.24 -19.48
N VAL A 36 5.35 2.93 -18.69
CA VAL A 36 5.32 3.30 -17.26
C VAL A 36 6.48 2.66 -16.49
N ALA A 37 6.79 1.39 -16.73
CA ALA A 37 7.91 0.71 -16.10
C ALA A 37 9.27 1.37 -16.46
N LEU A 38 9.47 1.75 -17.72
CA LEU A 38 10.67 2.48 -18.14
C LEU A 38 10.77 3.87 -17.50
N CYS A 39 9.65 4.59 -17.39
CA CYS A 39 9.60 5.86 -16.66
C CYS A 39 9.94 5.68 -15.16
N CYS A 40 9.40 4.64 -14.53
CA CYS A 40 9.73 4.33 -13.13
C CYS A 40 11.21 3.98 -12.93
N ILE A 41 11.80 3.19 -13.83
CA ILE A 41 13.24 2.88 -13.81
C ILE A 41 14.05 4.16 -13.98
N GLY A 42 13.73 4.95 -15.00
CA GLY A 42 14.46 6.21 -15.29
C GLY A 42 14.41 7.19 -14.11
N SER A 43 13.22 7.44 -13.56
CA SER A 43 13.06 8.33 -12.39
C SER A 43 13.74 7.77 -11.15
N GLY A 44 13.69 6.46 -10.92
CA GLY A 44 14.39 5.80 -9.82
C GLY A 44 15.91 5.95 -9.92
N LEU A 45 16.49 5.72 -11.11
CA LEU A 45 17.92 5.92 -11.35
C LEU A 45 18.35 7.38 -11.18
N MET A 46 17.54 8.33 -11.68
CA MET A 46 17.80 9.75 -11.47
C MET A 46 17.76 10.12 -9.98
N MET A 47 16.80 9.62 -9.24
CA MET A 47 16.68 9.84 -7.79
C MET A 47 17.90 9.30 -7.04
N ILE A 48 18.32 8.05 -7.31
CA ILE A 48 19.51 7.43 -6.71
C ILE A 48 20.75 8.25 -7.01
N ARG A 49 20.96 8.64 -8.29
CA ARG A 49 22.10 9.45 -8.68
C ARG A 49 22.09 10.84 -8.00
N SER A 50 20.93 11.45 -7.88
CA SER A 50 20.80 12.75 -7.20
C SER A 50 21.12 12.64 -5.71
N SER A 51 20.73 11.54 -5.06
CA SER A 51 20.98 11.33 -3.63
C SER A 51 22.43 10.94 -3.33
N PHE A 52 23.02 10.03 -4.11
CA PHE A 52 24.33 9.45 -3.79
C PHE A 52 25.48 9.93 -4.73
N GLY A 53 25.18 10.79 -5.70
CA GLY A 53 26.17 11.37 -6.62
C GLY A 53 26.67 10.40 -7.71
N THR A 54 26.51 9.09 -7.52
CA THR A 54 26.92 8.00 -8.45
C THR A 54 25.95 6.85 -8.41
N LEU A 55 25.90 6.06 -9.48
CA LEU A 55 25.13 4.81 -9.54
C LEU A 55 25.97 3.58 -9.11
N PHE A 56 27.25 3.77 -8.85
CA PHE A 56 28.21 2.67 -8.59
C PHE A 56 28.63 2.56 -7.14
N SER A 57 28.07 3.35 -6.24
CA SER A 57 28.29 3.16 -4.79
C SER A 57 27.52 1.91 -4.31
N LEU A 58 27.93 1.37 -3.16
CA LEU A 58 27.27 0.20 -2.56
C LEU A 58 25.78 0.49 -2.29
N GLU A 59 25.47 1.67 -1.77
CA GLU A 59 24.13 2.15 -1.45
C GLU A 59 23.26 2.19 -2.72
N SER A 60 23.82 2.75 -3.80
CA SER A 60 23.13 2.85 -5.09
C SER A 60 22.85 1.48 -5.68
N ILE A 61 23.83 0.56 -5.64
CA ILE A 61 23.67 -0.81 -6.14
C ILE A 61 22.61 -1.56 -5.32
N CYS A 62 22.64 -1.45 -3.98
CA CYS A 62 21.64 -2.07 -3.11
C CYS A 62 20.21 -1.56 -3.43
N LEU A 63 20.04 -0.24 -3.62
CA LEU A 63 18.75 0.34 -3.99
C LEU A 63 18.29 -0.09 -5.38
N MET A 64 19.18 -0.17 -6.36
CA MET A 64 18.83 -0.68 -7.70
C MET A 64 18.42 -2.15 -7.63
N MET A 65 19.10 -2.98 -6.86
CA MET A 65 18.71 -4.38 -6.64
C MET A 65 17.35 -4.49 -5.94
N LEU A 66 17.11 -3.67 -4.93
CA LEU A 66 15.84 -3.62 -4.22
C LEU A 66 14.70 -3.20 -5.15
N GLY A 67 14.91 -2.18 -5.99
CA GLY A 67 13.95 -1.73 -7.00
C GLY A 67 13.66 -2.81 -8.04
N ALA A 68 14.68 -3.51 -8.52
CA ALA A 68 14.54 -4.64 -9.45
C ALA A 68 13.75 -5.80 -8.78
N ALA A 69 14.04 -6.12 -7.52
CA ALA A 69 13.32 -7.14 -6.77
C ALA A 69 11.85 -6.74 -6.55
N ALA A 70 11.57 -5.47 -6.22
CA ALA A 70 10.21 -4.96 -6.07
C ALA A 70 9.42 -5.03 -7.39
N MET A 71 10.03 -4.66 -8.51
CA MET A 71 9.42 -4.76 -9.83
C MET A 71 9.15 -6.22 -10.23
N GLY A 72 10.11 -7.12 -10.00
CA GLY A 72 9.95 -8.56 -10.20
C GLY A 72 8.83 -9.13 -9.32
N GLY A 73 8.76 -8.70 -8.06
CA GLY A 73 7.68 -9.02 -7.12
C GLY A 73 6.31 -8.58 -7.65
N ALA A 74 6.20 -7.33 -8.12
CA ALA A 74 4.96 -6.79 -8.68
C ALA A 74 4.49 -7.57 -9.92
N ILE A 75 5.40 -7.92 -10.81
CA ILE A 75 5.09 -8.74 -12.00
C ILE A 75 4.59 -10.12 -11.56
N LYS A 76 5.30 -10.78 -10.66
CA LYS A 76 4.98 -12.14 -10.22
C LYS A 76 3.77 -12.21 -9.27
N TYR A 77 3.27 -11.07 -8.81
CA TYR A 77 2.08 -10.98 -7.98
C TYR A 77 0.84 -11.49 -8.71
N THR A 78 0.64 -11.10 -9.99
CA THR A 78 -0.53 -11.47 -10.81
C THR A 78 -0.17 -12.19 -12.11
N LEU A 79 1.09 -12.19 -12.53
CA LEU A 79 1.53 -12.76 -13.81
C LEU A 79 2.37 -14.02 -13.62
N GLY A 80 2.27 -14.93 -14.61
CA GLY A 80 3.04 -16.15 -14.66
C GLY A 80 2.23 -17.40 -14.28
N ARG A 81 2.93 -18.53 -14.21
CA ARG A 81 2.32 -19.87 -14.07
C ARG A 81 1.72 -20.12 -12.68
N ASN A 82 2.18 -19.39 -11.63
CA ASN A 82 1.74 -19.49 -10.23
C ASN A 82 1.91 -18.15 -9.56
N PRO A 83 1.02 -17.17 -9.81
CA PRO A 83 1.12 -15.85 -9.16
C PRO A 83 0.90 -15.99 -7.65
N TYR A 84 1.83 -15.43 -6.88
CA TYR A 84 1.79 -15.60 -5.43
C TYR A 84 0.67 -14.78 -4.76
N GLY A 85 0.19 -13.72 -5.40
CA GLY A 85 -0.98 -12.96 -4.96
C GLY A 85 -2.26 -13.80 -4.88
N TYR A 86 -2.37 -14.87 -5.70
CA TYR A 86 -3.52 -15.78 -5.70
C TYR A 86 -3.41 -16.90 -4.66
N ARG A 87 -2.29 -16.97 -3.93
CA ARG A 87 -1.99 -18.03 -2.96
C ARG A 87 -2.13 -17.59 -1.50
N GLY A 88 -2.72 -16.42 -1.27
CA GLY A 88 -2.90 -15.85 0.07
C GLY A 88 -1.68 -15.15 0.64
N LEU A 89 -0.70 -14.80 -0.20
CA LEU A 89 0.49 -14.04 0.18
C LEU A 89 0.34 -12.53 -0.08
N GLY A 90 -0.86 -12.08 -0.45
CA GLY A 90 -1.14 -10.68 -0.75
C GLY A 90 -0.84 -9.74 0.42
N ASP A 91 -1.32 -10.08 1.60
CA ASP A 91 -1.18 -9.24 2.80
C ASP A 91 0.29 -9.05 3.18
N ILE A 92 1.08 -10.14 3.19
CA ILE A 92 2.53 -10.09 3.48
C ILE A 92 3.25 -9.24 2.44
N SER A 93 2.91 -9.43 1.16
CA SER A 93 3.50 -8.68 0.06
C SER A 93 3.21 -7.18 0.18
N VAL A 94 1.93 -6.82 0.38
CA VAL A 94 1.52 -5.42 0.54
C VAL A 94 2.17 -4.80 1.77
N PHE A 95 2.16 -5.48 2.92
CA PHE A 95 2.84 -5.00 4.12
C PHE A 95 4.32 -4.73 3.87
N THR A 96 5.02 -5.67 3.24
CA THR A 96 6.46 -5.57 2.99
C THR A 96 6.77 -4.46 2.00
N PHE A 97 6.14 -4.45 0.83
CA PHE A 97 6.51 -3.51 -0.24
C PHE A 97 5.96 -2.11 -0.02
N PHE A 98 4.71 -1.96 0.43
CA PHE A 98 4.10 -0.64 0.64
C PHE A 98 4.41 -0.04 2.02
N GLY A 99 4.68 -0.87 3.02
CA GLY A 99 5.11 -0.43 4.34
C GLY A 99 6.63 -0.37 4.46
N ILE A 100 7.25 -1.52 4.67
CA ILE A 100 8.66 -1.60 5.06
C ILE A 100 9.58 -1.05 3.97
N VAL A 101 9.51 -1.59 2.76
CA VAL A 101 10.42 -1.22 1.66
C VAL A 101 10.22 0.23 1.24
N SER A 102 8.97 0.68 1.08
CA SER A 102 8.71 2.04 0.61
C SER A 102 9.08 3.10 1.64
N VAL A 103 8.72 2.93 2.91
CA VAL A 103 8.99 3.94 3.95
C VAL A 103 10.47 3.98 4.31
N LEU A 104 11.10 2.82 4.57
CA LEU A 104 12.52 2.78 4.93
C LEU A 104 13.41 3.14 3.74
N GLY A 105 13.02 2.72 2.53
CA GLY A 105 13.72 3.08 1.29
C GLY A 105 13.65 4.58 0.99
N ALA A 106 12.46 5.20 1.13
CA ALA A 106 12.30 6.63 0.98
C ALA A 106 13.13 7.43 2.00
N TYR A 107 13.12 7.00 3.26
CA TYR A 107 13.95 7.60 4.30
C TYR A 107 15.44 7.50 3.93
N PHE A 108 15.92 6.31 3.54
CA PHE A 108 17.31 6.09 3.18
C PHE A 108 17.77 6.98 2.02
N VAL A 109 16.93 7.12 1.00
CA VAL A 109 17.22 7.99 -0.15
C VAL A 109 17.24 9.46 0.24
N ALA A 110 16.32 9.91 1.11
CA ALA A 110 16.22 11.32 1.51
C ALA A 110 17.29 11.72 2.53
N ALA A 111 17.49 10.91 3.57
CA ALA A 111 18.42 11.18 4.66
C ALA A 111 19.86 10.77 4.34
N ARG A 112 20.06 9.84 3.39
CA ARG A 112 21.36 9.20 3.05
C ARG A 112 21.98 8.46 4.24
N GLU A 113 21.15 8.07 5.19
CA GLU A 113 21.52 7.35 6.41
C GLU A 113 20.67 6.10 6.57
N ILE A 114 21.24 5.07 7.16
CA ILE A 114 20.51 3.83 7.47
C ILE A 114 19.41 4.16 8.49
N PRO A 115 18.15 3.80 8.21
CA PRO A 115 17.05 4.07 9.14
C PRO A 115 17.31 3.45 10.52
N GLY A 116 17.20 4.25 11.57
CA GLY A 116 17.21 3.72 12.93
C GLY A 116 16.00 2.79 13.18
N TRP A 117 16.12 1.88 14.16
CA TRP A 117 15.08 0.88 14.47
C TRP A 117 13.69 1.48 14.69
N ILE A 118 13.61 2.70 15.22
CA ILE A 118 12.34 3.39 15.48
C ILE A 118 11.54 3.66 14.21
N MET A 119 12.20 3.76 13.04
CA MET A 119 11.57 3.97 11.74
C MET A 119 10.74 2.76 11.28
N ILE A 120 10.88 1.62 11.94
CA ILE A 120 10.01 0.46 11.70
C ILE A 120 8.56 0.75 12.10
N LEU A 121 8.33 1.64 13.06
CA LEU A 121 6.99 1.99 13.54
C LEU A 121 6.14 2.69 12.46
N PRO A 122 6.57 3.81 11.85
CA PRO A 122 5.82 4.40 10.76
C PRO A 122 5.77 3.49 9.52
N ALA A 123 6.80 2.70 9.25
CA ALA A 123 6.78 1.73 8.16
C ALA A 123 5.72 0.64 8.39
N ALA A 124 5.62 0.10 9.59
CA ALA A 124 4.59 -0.86 9.97
C ALA A 124 3.19 -0.25 9.93
N ALA A 125 3.03 1.01 10.35
CA ALA A 125 1.74 1.70 10.29
C ALA A 125 1.23 1.82 8.86
N ILE A 126 2.06 2.30 7.93
CA ILE A 126 1.70 2.40 6.50
C ILE A 126 1.46 1.01 5.91
N GLY A 127 2.25 0.01 6.30
CA GLY A 127 2.03 -1.38 5.92
C GLY A 127 0.66 -1.89 6.37
N CYS A 128 0.28 -1.66 7.63
CA CYS A 128 -1.03 -2.03 8.16
C CYS A 128 -2.18 -1.33 7.41
N PHE A 129 -2.08 -0.03 7.15
CA PHE A 129 -3.12 0.69 6.40
C PHE A 129 -3.22 0.21 4.95
N SER A 130 -2.09 -0.10 4.31
CA SER A 130 -2.07 -0.66 2.95
C SER A 130 -2.70 -2.06 2.90
N VAL A 131 -2.42 -2.92 3.87
CA VAL A 131 -3.07 -4.23 4.01
C VAL A 131 -4.56 -4.05 4.31
N ALA A 132 -4.94 -3.04 5.09
CA ALA A 132 -6.34 -2.73 5.38
C ALA A 132 -7.12 -2.35 4.10
N VAL A 133 -6.52 -1.60 3.16
CA VAL A 133 -7.11 -1.34 1.83
C VAL A 133 -7.30 -2.63 1.06
N LEU A 134 -6.28 -3.50 1.01
CA LEU A 134 -6.37 -4.80 0.34
C LEU A 134 -7.45 -5.68 0.98
N ASN A 135 -7.54 -5.70 2.32
CA ASN A 135 -8.50 -6.52 3.04
C ASN A 135 -9.95 -6.11 2.74
N VAL A 136 -10.27 -4.80 2.73
CA VAL A 136 -11.62 -4.33 2.34
C VAL A 136 -11.94 -4.68 0.89
N ASN A 137 -10.97 -4.54 -0.02
CA ASN A 137 -11.14 -4.97 -1.41
C ASN A 137 -11.47 -6.47 -1.49
N ASN A 138 -10.73 -7.29 -0.76
CA ASN A 138 -10.94 -8.74 -0.72
C ASN A 138 -12.27 -9.13 -0.02
N ILE A 139 -12.72 -8.38 1.02
CA ILE A 139 -14.05 -8.61 1.62
C ILE A 139 -15.15 -8.31 0.59
N ARG A 140 -15.02 -7.21 -0.15
CA ARG A 140 -15.97 -6.83 -1.19
C ARG A 140 -16.10 -7.92 -2.25
N ASP A 141 -14.97 -8.46 -2.67
CA ASP A 141 -14.87 -9.37 -3.82
C ASP A 141 -14.98 -10.86 -3.43
N MET A 142 -15.26 -11.21 -2.15
CA MET A 142 -15.28 -12.60 -1.67
C MET A 142 -16.08 -13.54 -2.58
N LYS A 143 -17.27 -13.12 -3.03
CA LYS A 143 -18.13 -13.97 -3.87
C LYS A 143 -17.56 -14.21 -5.27
N SER A 144 -16.96 -13.18 -5.87
CA SER A 144 -16.36 -13.28 -7.22
C SER A 144 -14.98 -13.95 -7.20
N ASP A 145 -14.30 -13.93 -6.07
CA ASP A 145 -12.98 -14.52 -5.90
C ASP A 145 -13.03 -16.03 -5.57
N GLU A 146 -14.20 -16.54 -5.16
CA GLU A 146 -14.37 -17.92 -4.73
C GLU A 146 -14.00 -18.89 -5.87
N GLY A 147 -13.08 -19.80 -5.59
CA GLY A 147 -12.56 -20.76 -6.58
C GLY A 147 -11.51 -20.21 -7.55
N LEU A 148 -11.27 -18.88 -7.61
CA LEU A 148 -10.31 -18.27 -8.52
C LEU A 148 -8.99 -17.93 -7.83
N ARG A 149 -9.04 -17.45 -6.60
CA ARG A 149 -7.86 -17.10 -5.80
C ARG A 149 -8.09 -17.33 -4.31
N ILE A 150 -7.03 -17.39 -3.55
CA ILE A 150 -7.06 -17.53 -2.10
C ILE A 150 -6.75 -16.17 -1.48
N THR A 151 -7.69 -15.61 -0.72
CA THR A 151 -7.50 -14.35 0.01
C THR A 151 -7.72 -14.57 1.50
N THR A 152 -7.21 -13.66 2.34
CA THR A 152 -7.40 -13.75 3.79
C THR A 152 -8.88 -13.79 4.17
N PRO A 153 -9.78 -12.92 3.66
CA PRO A 153 -11.22 -13.01 3.93
C PRO A 153 -11.86 -14.35 3.55
N LEU A 154 -11.46 -14.96 2.42
CA LEU A 154 -11.97 -16.28 2.03
C LEU A 154 -11.57 -17.39 2.99
N ARG A 155 -10.38 -17.27 3.62
CA ARG A 155 -9.89 -18.26 4.61
C ARG A 155 -10.56 -18.14 5.97
N ILE A 156 -10.76 -16.90 6.46
CA ILE A 156 -11.23 -16.66 7.84
C ILE A 156 -12.71 -16.30 7.95
N GLY A 157 -13.37 -16.04 6.81
CA GLY A 157 -14.76 -15.60 6.73
C GLY A 157 -14.94 -14.10 6.96
N GLU A 158 -16.07 -13.56 6.49
CA GLU A 158 -16.32 -12.11 6.45
C GLU A 158 -16.23 -11.45 7.84
N ARG A 159 -16.85 -12.07 8.88
CA ARG A 159 -16.84 -11.52 10.24
C ARG A 159 -15.42 -11.37 10.78
N ASN A 160 -14.59 -12.41 10.64
CA ASN A 160 -13.21 -12.38 11.13
C ASN A 160 -12.35 -11.43 10.28
N ALA A 161 -12.65 -11.28 8.98
CA ALA A 161 -11.98 -10.31 8.13
C ALA A 161 -12.28 -8.85 8.55
N LYS A 162 -13.49 -8.56 9.06
CA LYS A 162 -13.83 -7.25 9.65
C LYS A 162 -13.14 -7.02 11.00
N ILE A 163 -12.96 -8.07 11.81
CA ILE A 163 -12.14 -8.00 13.03
C ILE A 163 -10.67 -7.71 12.65
N TYR A 164 -10.16 -8.42 11.66
CA TYR A 164 -8.81 -8.22 11.13
C TYR A 164 -8.62 -6.79 10.58
N GLN A 165 -9.62 -6.24 9.87
CA GLN A 165 -9.64 -4.84 9.44
C GLN A 165 -9.47 -3.88 10.61
N THR A 166 -10.23 -4.11 11.68
CA THR A 166 -10.14 -3.28 12.89
C THR A 166 -8.76 -3.40 13.53
N ALA A 167 -8.21 -4.62 13.64
CA ALA A 167 -6.89 -4.85 14.19
C ALA A 167 -5.78 -4.14 13.39
N LEU A 168 -5.84 -4.18 12.05
CA LEU A 168 -4.90 -3.47 11.18
C LEU A 168 -4.92 -1.95 11.43
N ILE A 169 -6.10 -1.35 11.46
CA ILE A 169 -6.26 0.10 11.71
C ILE A 169 -5.74 0.47 13.10
N VAL A 170 -6.14 -0.27 14.14
CA VAL A 170 -5.70 0.00 15.51
C VAL A 170 -4.18 -0.16 15.64
N THR A 171 -3.60 -1.21 15.05
CA THR A 171 -2.14 -1.43 15.07
C THR A 171 -1.41 -0.31 14.35
N GLY A 172 -1.88 0.12 13.17
CA GLY A 172 -1.28 1.25 12.46
C GLY A 172 -1.28 2.54 13.31
N TRP A 173 -2.40 2.88 13.93
CA TRP A 173 -2.50 4.03 14.83
C TRP A 173 -1.60 3.88 16.07
N ALA A 174 -1.55 2.69 16.67
CA ALA A 174 -0.69 2.42 17.83
C ALA A 174 0.80 2.58 17.46
N CYS A 175 1.22 2.13 16.28
CA CYS A 175 2.59 2.31 15.80
C CYS A 175 2.94 3.81 15.62
N LEU A 176 2.05 4.61 15.03
CA LEU A 176 2.28 6.05 14.86
C LEU A 176 2.31 6.79 16.19
N LEU A 177 1.40 6.45 17.10
CA LEU A 177 1.39 7.03 18.44
C LEU A 177 2.68 6.69 19.18
N ALA A 178 3.10 5.42 19.17
CA ALA A 178 4.34 4.99 19.79
C ALA A 178 5.56 5.71 19.20
N TYR A 179 5.61 5.87 17.87
CA TYR A 179 6.68 6.61 17.19
C TYR A 179 6.78 8.06 17.70
N ASN A 180 5.66 8.77 17.78
CA ASN A 180 5.66 10.16 18.22
C ASN A 180 5.97 10.28 19.71
N LEU A 181 5.42 9.43 20.57
CA LEU A 181 5.72 9.43 22.01
C LEU A 181 7.19 9.15 22.32
N LEU A 182 7.84 8.29 21.54
CA LEU A 182 9.24 7.93 21.74
C LEU A 182 10.23 8.98 21.20
N ARG A 183 9.78 9.83 20.27
CA ARG A 183 10.70 10.71 19.55
C ARG A 183 10.39 12.19 19.71
N PHE A 184 9.13 12.57 19.85
CA PHE A 184 8.69 13.95 19.77
C PHE A 184 7.65 14.29 20.83
N GLN A 185 7.77 15.48 21.39
CA GLN A 185 6.84 15.99 22.43
C GLN A 185 6.09 17.25 22.01
N ASP A 186 6.39 17.77 20.81
CA ASP A 186 5.76 18.97 20.29
C ASP A 186 4.33 18.68 19.79
N PRO A 187 3.34 19.54 20.08
CA PRO A 187 1.95 19.35 19.63
C PRO A 187 1.77 19.22 18.13
N TRP A 188 2.58 19.90 17.31
CA TRP A 188 2.49 19.83 15.86
C TRP A 188 2.71 18.41 15.30
N HIS A 189 3.52 17.60 15.96
CA HIS A 189 3.76 16.21 15.58
C HIS A 189 2.52 15.32 15.70
N TYR A 190 1.47 15.79 16.41
CA TYR A 190 0.20 15.09 16.60
C TYR A 190 -0.92 15.61 15.70
N ALA A 191 -0.65 16.52 14.75
CA ALA A 191 -1.64 17.08 13.83
C ALA A 191 -2.40 15.99 13.04
N PHE A 192 -1.77 14.83 12.79
CA PHE A 192 -2.41 13.70 12.11
C PHE A 192 -3.64 13.14 12.84
N PHE A 193 -3.81 13.41 14.14
CA PHE A 193 -5.02 13.02 14.90
C PHE A 193 -6.30 13.62 14.34
N ILE A 194 -6.23 14.73 13.60
CA ILE A 194 -7.37 15.33 12.89
C ILE A 194 -8.03 14.32 11.95
N THR A 195 -7.28 13.32 11.45
CA THR A 195 -7.80 12.28 10.55
C THR A 195 -8.49 11.12 11.27
N LEU A 196 -8.35 10.99 12.59
CA LEU A 196 -8.91 9.88 13.36
C LEU A 196 -10.42 9.65 13.12
N PRO A 197 -11.27 10.71 13.06
CA PRO A 197 -12.69 10.53 12.75
C PRO A 197 -12.94 9.83 11.41
N LEU A 198 -12.10 10.04 10.40
CA LEU A 198 -12.24 9.41 9.09
C LEU A 198 -11.99 7.88 9.16
N PHE A 199 -11.01 7.46 9.97
CA PHE A 199 -10.76 6.03 10.21
C PHE A 199 -11.90 5.39 11.02
N VAL A 200 -12.47 6.11 11.98
CA VAL A 200 -13.65 5.64 12.74
C VAL A 200 -14.84 5.48 11.79
N LEU A 201 -15.12 6.46 10.92
CA LEU A 201 -16.17 6.37 9.90
C LEU A 201 -15.93 5.20 8.93
N HIS A 202 -14.69 4.99 8.53
CA HIS A 202 -14.32 3.83 7.70
C HIS A 202 -14.66 2.52 8.40
N LEU A 203 -14.22 2.32 9.64
CA LEU A 203 -14.53 1.10 10.40
C LEU A 203 -16.03 0.92 10.59
N ALA A 204 -16.76 1.97 10.99
CA ALA A 204 -18.20 1.92 11.13
C ALA A 204 -18.90 1.52 9.80
N GLY A 205 -18.37 2.03 8.67
CA GLY A 205 -18.85 1.68 7.34
C GLY A 205 -18.58 0.21 6.99
N VAL A 206 -17.40 -0.30 7.29
CA VAL A 206 -17.02 -1.71 7.02
C VAL A 206 -17.88 -2.68 7.84
N TRP A 207 -18.16 -2.35 9.12
CA TRP A 207 -18.98 -3.22 9.95
C TRP A 207 -20.47 -3.29 9.50
N ARG A 208 -21.00 -2.22 8.91
CA ARG A 208 -22.40 -2.10 8.50
C ARG A 208 -22.69 -2.58 7.07
N ARG A 209 -21.66 -2.76 6.25
CA ARG A 209 -21.79 -3.01 4.81
C ARG A 209 -21.20 -4.35 4.40
N THR A 210 -21.65 -4.86 3.23
CA THR A 210 -21.18 -6.11 2.66
C THR A 210 -21.07 -5.98 1.14
N GLY A 211 -20.24 -6.80 0.50
CA GLY A 211 -20.12 -6.84 -0.96
C GLY A 211 -19.89 -5.45 -1.56
N LYS A 212 -20.64 -5.12 -2.63
CA LYS A 212 -20.49 -3.86 -3.39
C LYS A 212 -20.71 -2.59 -2.56
N ASP A 213 -21.49 -2.66 -1.49
CA ASP A 213 -21.71 -1.51 -0.62
C ASP A 213 -20.43 -1.04 0.12
N LEU A 214 -19.37 -1.85 0.08
CA LEU A 214 -18.03 -1.50 0.58
C LEU A 214 -17.24 -0.58 -0.36
N ASP A 215 -17.66 -0.37 -1.61
CA ASP A 215 -16.95 0.48 -2.58
C ASP A 215 -16.56 1.86 -2.01
N PRO A 216 -17.44 2.61 -1.30
CA PRO A 216 -17.07 3.91 -0.77
C PRO A 216 -16.03 3.84 0.36
N MET A 217 -15.85 2.69 0.99
CA MET A 217 -14.91 2.50 2.09
C MET A 217 -13.45 2.43 1.62
N LEU A 218 -13.22 2.03 0.36
CA LEU A 218 -11.89 1.98 -0.23
C LEU A 218 -11.28 3.38 -0.40
N PRO A 219 -11.89 4.32 -1.18
CA PRO A 219 -11.35 5.67 -1.30
C PRO A 219 -11.32 6.42 0.03
N LEU A 220 -12.29 6.19 0.92
CA LEU A 220 -12.28 6.80 2.25
C LEU A 220 -11.01 6.43 3.01
N LEU A 221 -10.62 5.16 3.06
CA LEU A 221 -9.40 4.73 3.75
C LEU A 221 -8.14 5.25 3.07
N VAL A 222 -8.07 5.18 1.73
CA VAL A 222 -6.91 5.68 0.97
C VAL A 222 -6.70 7.18 1.21
N LEU A 223 -7.75 7.98 1.09
CA LEU A 223 -7.68 9.43 1.29
C LEU A 223 -7.39 9.78 2.75
N SER A 224 -7.94 9.02 3.71
CA SER A 224 -7.64 9.20 5.14
C SER A 224 -6.17 8.92 5.44
N THR A 225 -5.61 7.86 4.86
CA THR A 225 -4.18 7.52 5.01
C THR A 225 -3.28 8.57 4.35
N PHE A 226 -3.67 9.06 3.19
CA PHE A 226 -2.94 10.13 2.50
C PHE A 226 -2.97 11.44 3.32
N ALA A 227 -4.14 11.86 3.81
CA ALA A 227 -4.27 13.04 4.66
C ALA A 227 -3.47 12.89 5.97
N LEU A 228 -3.48 11.70 6.57
CA LEU A 228 -2.67 11.39 7.75
C LEU A 228 -1.18 11.59 7.48
N ALA A 229 -0.68 11.06 6.35
CA ALA A 229 0.73 11.21 5.97
C ALA A 229 1.11 12.67 5.72
N LEU A 230 0.23 13.45 5.06
CA LEU A 230 0.44 14.88 4.84
C LEU A 230 0.47 15.68 6.14
N LEU A 231 -0.48 15.44 7.05
CA LEU A 231 -0.54 16.14 8.33
C LEU A 231 0.62 15.75 9.24
N MET A 232 1.03 14.49 9.22
CA MET A 232 2.21 14.06 9.95
C MET A 232 3.47 14.76 9.42
N GLY A 233 3.72 14.73 8.10
CA GLY A 233 4.85 15.43 7.49
C GLY A 233 4.79 16.95 7.67
N GLY A 234 3.61 17.54 7.50
CA GLY A 234 3.37 18.97 7.74
C GLY A 234 3.65 19.39 9.18
N GLY A 235 3.27 18.56 10.15
CA GLY A 235 3.59 18.81 11.56
C GLY A 235 5.10 18.90 11.84
N TYR A 236 5.90 18.06 11.21
CA TYR A 236 7.37 18.17 11.32
C TYR A 236 7.92 19.45 10.68
N ILE A 237 7.36 19.88 9.54
CA ILE A 237 7.77 21.12 8.88
C ILE A 237 7.41 22.33 9.74
N MET A 238 6.20 22.37 10.31
CA MET A 238 5.77 23.47 11.19
C MET A 238 6.67 23.60 12.41
N TYR A 239 7.00 22.48 13.05
CA TYR A 239 7.95 22.46 14.16
C TYR A 239 9.32 23.07 13.79
N LEU A 240 9.84 22.76 12.60
CA LEU A 240 11.12 23.30 12.13
C LEU A 240 11.05 24.81 11.78
N ILE A 241 9.86 25.34 11.48
CA ILE A 241 9.68 26.77 11.21
C ILE A 241 9.60 27.60 12.51
N GLU A 242 9.10 26.98 13.59
CA GLU A 242 8.99 27.63 14.90
C GLU A 242 10.29 27.62 15.73
N LEU A 243 11.30 26.81 15.33
CA LEU A 243 12.65 26.79 15.92
C LEU A 243 13.51 27.91 15.35
#